data_ebd52a136bf395b93d4a1ebdb3a68866
#
_entry.id   ebd52a136bf395b93d4a1ebdb3a68866
#
_cell.length_a   1.000
_cell.length_b   1.000
_cell.length_c   1.000
_cell.angle_alpha   90.00
_cell.angle_beta   90.00
_cell.angle_gamma   90.00
#
_symmetry.space_group_name_H-M   'P 1'
#
loop_
_entity.id
_entity.type
_entity.pdbx_description
1 polymer ?
#
loop_
_entity_poly.entity_id
_entity_poly.type
_entity_poly.pdbx_seq_one_letter_code
_entity_poly.pdbx_strand_id
1 'polypeptide(L)'
;MENLETMIQKGQKPYYRPDLECLLNNLGVTAGDTLILHTSLKSFGYLIGGAAMLIDTVLNCIGPEGTLVMPSQSVNNMNPKFWQYPPVPQDWHDDIRETMLPYDPQRTPVDDALGAVVAYFYRYPNVHRSAHPLYSFCAYGRDAEKIVENHPLDYGLGTESPLQKLYDAGAKILMLGTTFETNTSLHLAEYFANRPDIEESAPVLVDGKKQWVSFKNVDLDIFDDFLDVQKEFFQKYADQIKQCSLPNGEAYCFSMRDCVDFAKAYYQVKG
;
A
#
# COMPACT_ATOMS: atom_id res chain seq x y z
N MET A 1 -4.21 -8.71 -18.33
CA MET A 1 -5.00 -7.59 -18.90
C MET A 1 -5.81 -8.15 -20.05
N GLU A 2 -7.09 -7.88 -20.05
CA GLU A 2 -7.87 -8.02 -21.28
C GLU A 2 -7.18 -7.12 -22.32
N ASN A 3 -6.86 -7.64 -23.48
CA ASN A 3 -6.17 -6.82 -24.48
C ASN A 3 -7.18 -5.83 -25.11
N LEU A 4 -6.70 -4.71 -25.60
CA LEU A 4 -7.52 -3.68 -26.21
C LEU A 4 -8.43 -4.23 -27.33
N GLU A 5 -7.95 -5.21 -28.06
CA GLU A 5 -8.70 -5.89 -29.13
C GLU A 5 -9.95 -6.61 -28.59
N THR A 6 -9.82 -7.35 -27.50
CA THR A 6 -10.95 -8.02 -26.83
C THR A 6 -11.99 -7.02 -26.33
N MET A 7 -11.55 -5.90 -25.77
CA MET A 7 -12.45 -4.82 -25.32
C MET A 7 -13.22 -4.19 -26.51
N ILE A 8 -12.52 -3.90 -27.62
CA ILE A 8 -13.15 -3.38 -28.84
C ILE A 8 -14.19 -4.37 -29.35
N GLN A 9 -13.86 -5.65 -29.41
CA GLN A 9 -14.80 -6.71 -29.84
C GLN A 9 -16.05 -6.80 -28.96
N LYS A 10 -15.91 -6.55 -27.63
CA LYS A 10 -17.02 -6.51 -26.69
C LYS A 10 -17.77 -5.18 -26.67
N GLY A 11 -17.36 -4.20 -27.47
CA GLY A 11 -17.96 -2.85 -27.49
C GLY A 11 -17.73 -2.06 -26.19
N GLN A 12 -16.75 -2.41 -25.39
CA GLN A 12 -16.41 -1.72 -24.17
C GLN A 12 -15.68 -0.40 -24.49
N LYS A 13 -16.12 0.67 -23.84
CA LYS A 13 -15.44 1.97 -23.98
C LYS A 13 -14.23 2.03 -23.05
N PRO A 14 -13.15 2.70 -23.48
CA PRO A 14 -12.05 3.06 -22.57
C PRO A 14 -12.55 3.92 -21.41
N TYR A 15 -11.83 3.88 -20.30
CA TYR A 15 -12.03 4.75 -19.16
C TYR A 15 -11.21 6.04 -19.35
N TYR A 16 -11.82 7.20 -19.20
CA TYR A 16 -11.22 8.50 -19.47
C TYR A 16 -11.06 9.32 -18.17
N ARG A 17 -10.34 10.43 -18.23
CA ARG A 17 -10.20 11.35 -17.09
C ARG A 17 -11.54 11.79 -16.48
N PRO A 18 -12.56 12.24 -17.27
CA PRO A 18 -13.85 12.61 -16.69
C PRO A 18 -14.55 11.47 -15.93
N ASP A 19 -14.36 10.21 -16.36
CA ASP A 19 -14.91 9.06 -15.68
C ASP A 19 -14.21 8.84 -14.31
N LEU A 20 -12.88 9.05 -14.25
CA LEU A 20 -12.10 9.01 -13.00
C LEU A 20 -12.52 10.13 -12.06
N GLU A 21 -12.68 11.36 -12.56
CA GLU A 21 -13.12 12.50 -11.76
C GLU A 21 -14.52 12.26 -11.18
N CYS A 22 -15.43 11.74 -11.99
CA CYS A 22 -16.77 11.35 -11.55
C CYS A 22 -16.72 10.24 -10.48
N LEU A 23 -15.90 9.21 -10.71
CA LEU A 23 -15.69 8.13 -9.75
C LEU A 23 -15.19 8.66 -8.40
N LEU A 24 -14.11 9.46 -8.40
CA LEU A 24 -13.52 10.00 -7.18
C LEU A 24 -14.49 10.90 -6.42
N ASN A 25 -15.25 11.75 -7.12
CA ASN A 25 -16.29 12.58 -6.52
C ASN A 25 -17.40 11.74 -5.86
N ASN A 26 -17.88 10.68 -6.53
CA ASN A 26 -18.88 9.76 -5.99
C ASN A 26 -18.37 8.97 -4.78
N LEU A 27 -17.06 8.68 -4.74
CA LEU A 27 -16.39 8.07 -3.60
C LEU A 27 -16.12 9.07 -2.47
N GLY A 28 -16.48 10.35 -2.64
CA GLY A 28 -16.33 11.38 -1.62
C GLY A 28 -14.88 11.82 -1.40
N VAL A 29 -14.03 11.70 -2.44
CA VAL A 29 -12.70 12.32 -2.45
C VAL A 29 -12.85 13.82 -2.65
N THR A 30 -12.22 14.60 -1.78
CA THR A 30 -12.34 16.06 -1.75
C THR A 30 -10.98 16.74 -1.62
N ALA A 31 -10.92 18.02 -1.94
CA ALA A 31 -9.73 18.84 -1.75
C ALA A 31 -9.29 18.84 -0.28
N GLY A 32 -7.99 18.67 -0.04
CA GLY A 32 -7.39 18.59 1.29
C GLY A 32 -7.37 17.20 1.90
N ASP A 33 -7.95 16.18 1.26
CA ASP A 33 -7.93 14.82 1.79
C ASP A 33 -6.51 14.25 1.89
N THR A 34 -6.25 13.51 2.96
CA THR A 34 -5.12 12.59 3.06
C THR A 34 -5.62 11.19 2.69
N LEU A 35 -5.04 10.60 1.65
CA LEU A 35 -5.47 9.31 1.11
C LEU A 35 -4.34 8.29 1.23
N ILE A 36 -4.68 7.05 1.65
CA ILE A 36 -3.88 5.87 1.35
C ILE A 36 -4.56 5.10 0.21
N LEU A 37 -3.84 4.93 -0.91
CA LEU A 37 -4.37 4.35 -2.15
C LEU A 37 -3.89 2.92 -2.36
N HIS A 38 -4.85 2.02 -2.60
CA HIS A 38 -4.64 0.67 -3.11
C HIS A 38 -5.38 0.54 -4.43
N THR A 39 -4.73 0.03 -5.48
CA THR A 39 -5.34 0.02 -6.81
C THR A 39 -4.88 -1.11 -7.70
N SER A 40 -5.81 -1.58 -8.54
CA SER A 40 -5.55 -2.49 -9.65
C SER A 40 -6.00 -1.85 -10.96
N LEU A 41 -5.05 -1.50 -11.84
CA LEU A 41 -5.38 -0.93 -13.16
C LEU A 41 -6.26 -1.85 -14.01
N LYS A 42 -6.18 -3.17 -13.80
CA LYS A 42 -6.99 -4.15 -14.54
C LYS A 42 -8.49 -3.95 -14.32
N SER A 43 -8.87 -3.40 -13.16
CA SER A 43 -10.28 -3.20 -12.80
C SER A 43 -10.96 -2.10 -13.62
N PHE A 44 -10.18 -1.18 -14.18
CA PHE A 44 -10.69 -0.13 -15.08
C PHE A 44 -10.93 -0.63 -16.52
N GLY A 45 -10.58 -1.88 -16.84
CA GLY A 45 -10.52 -2.35 -18.22
C GLY A 45 -9.34 -1.68 -18.95
N TYR A 46 -9.61 -0.71 -19.82
CA TYR A 46 -8.59 0.08 -20.50
C TYR A 46 -8.66 1.54 -20.09
N LEU A 47 -7.79 1.95 -19.19
CA LEU A 47 -7.66 3.33 -18.75
C LEU A 47 -6.71 4.08 -19.70
N ILE A 48 -7.21 5.11 -20.37
CA ILE A 48 -6.37 5.98 -21.21
C ILE A 48 -5.33 6.69 -20.36
N GLY A 49 -4.05 6.59 -20.73
CA GLY A 49 -2.94 7.16 -19.98
C GLY A 49 -2.49 6.34 -18.75
N GLY A 50 -3.20 5.24 -18.43
CA GLY A 50 -2.79 4.25 -17.42
C GLY A 50 -2.49 4.84 -16.05
N ALA A 51 -1.39 4.41 -15.44
CA ALA A 51 -0.98 4.83 -14.10
C ALA A 51 -0.79 6.35 -13.99
N ALA A 52 -0.23 6.99 -15.00
CA ALA A 52 -0.03 8.44 -15.02
C ALA A 52 -1.36 9.20 -14.92
N MET A 53 -2.33 8.82 -15.74
CA MET A 53 -3.66 9.43 -15.76
C MET A 53 -4.35 9.26 -14.37
N LEU A 54 -4.25 8.08 -13.78
CA LEU A 54 -4.84 7.83 -12.46
C LEU A 54 -4.22 8.72 -11.39
N ILE A 55 -2.89 8.73 -11.28
CA ILE A 55 -2.19 9.55 -10.26
C ILE A 55 -2.49 11.02 -10.46
N ASP A 56 -2.34 11.55 -11.68
CA ASP A 56 -2.61 12.97 -11.95
C ASP A 56 -4.06 13.35 -11.61
N THR A 57 -5.02 12.48 -11.88
CA THR A 57 -6.43 12.75 -11.56
C THR A 57 -6.68 12.75 -10.05
N VAL A 58 -6.12 11.77 -9.31
CA VAL A 58 -6.23 11.74 -7.84
C VAL A 58 -5.60 12.99 -7.23
N LEU A 59 -4.37 13.34 -7.65
CA LEU A 59 -3.67 14.54 -7.14
C LEU A 59 -4.42 15.83 -7.45
N ASN A 60 -5.03 15.95 -8.63
CA ASN A 60 -5.87 17.10 -8.98
C ASN A 60 -7.13 17.18 -8.10
N CYS A 61 -7.76 16.05 -7.78
CA CYS A 61 -8.95 16.02 -6.93
C CYS A 61 -8.65 16.43 -5.49
N ILE A 62 -7.54 15.96 -4.92
CA ILE A 62 -7.17 16.34 -3.54
C ILE A 62 -6.51 17.72 -3.46
N GLY A 63 -6.00 18.24 -4.58
CA GLY A 63 -5.39 19.56 -4.67
C GLY A 63 -4.12 19.75 -3.83
N PRO A 64 -3.60 20.99 -3.74
CA PRO A 64 -2.31 21.25 -3.11
C PRO A 64 -2.29 21.04 -1.58
N GLU A 65 -3.44 21.09 -0.93
CA GLU A 65 -3.59 20.84 0.51
C GLU A 65 -3.77 19.36 0.84
N GLY A 66 -3.94 18.51 -0.17
CA GLY A 66 -4.10 17.07 -0.01
C GLY A 66 -2.77 16.33 0.08
N THR A 67 -2.84 15.07 0.50
CA THR A 67 -1.68 14.17 0.53
C THR A 67 -2.08 12.79 0.03
N LEU A 68 -1.33 12.27 -0.93
CA LEU A 68 -1.48 10.91 -1.44
C LEU A 68 -0.35 10.04 -0.92
N VAL A 69 -0.70 8.88 -0.36
CA VAL A 69 0.25 7.88 0.14
C VAL A 69 -0.04 6.53 -0.49
N MET A 70 1.01 5.79 -0.82
CA MET A 70 0.90 4.40 -1.26
C MET A 70 1.94 3.53 -0.55
N PRO A 71 1.61 2.28 -0.18
CA PRO A 71 2.62 1.30 0.18
C PRO A 71 3.62 1.13 -0.97
N SER A 72 4.90 1.12 -0.65
CA SER A 72 5.98 0.97 -1.64
C SER A 72 7.00 -0.07 -1.19
N GLN A 73 6.48 -1.17 -0.68
CA GLN A 73 7.24 -2.26 -0.10
C GLN A 73 8.28 -2.82 -1.07
N SER A 74 9.36 -3.33 -0.50
CA SER A 74 10.48 -3.98 -1.20
C SER A 74 10.89 -5.22 -0.42
N VAL A 75 9.95 -6.15 -0.17
CA VAL A 75 10.18 -7.35 0.63
C VAL A 75 11.20 -8.29 0.00
N ASN A 76 11.45 -8.19 -1.30
CA ASN A 76 12.54 -8.89 -1.98
C ASN A 76 13.93 -8.51 -1.45
N ASN A 77 14.08 -7.40 -0.72
CA ASN A 77 15.30 -7.04 0.00
C ASN A 77 15.50 -7.81 1.32
N MET A 78 14.53 -8.61 1.73
CA MET A 78 14.63 -9.45 2.91
C MET A 78 15.77 -10.47 2.79
N ASN A 79 16.35 -10.86 3.91
CA ASN A 79 17.35 -11.91 3.97
C ASN A 79 16.80 -13.20 3.33
N PRO A 80 17.55 -13.82 2.39
CA PRO A 80 17.09 -15.00 1.66
C PRO A 80 16.70 -16.19 2.55
N LYS A 81 17.18 -16.25 3.79
CA LYS A 81 16.74 -17.27 4.75
C LYS A 81 15.24 -17.26 5.06
N PHE A 82 14.58 -16.13 4.79
CA PHE A 82 13.14 -15.93 5.04
C PHE A 82 12.29 -16.02 3.76
N TRP A 83 12.91 -16.20 2.59
CA TRP A 83 12.17 -16.31 1.36
C TRP A 83 11.35 -17.60 1.31
N GLN A 84 10.06 -17.48 1.06
CA GLN A 84 9.13 -18.60 1.03
C GLN A 84 8.53 -18.86 -0.38
N TYR A 85 8.43 -17.81 -1.20
CA TYR A 85 7.70 -17.87 -2.48
C TYR A 85 8.51 -17.29 -3.66
N PRO A 86 9.42 -18.09 -4.28
CA PRO A 86 9.90 -19.40 -3.87
C PRO A 86 11.02 -19.32 -2.84
N PRO A 87 11.24 -20.36 -2.02
CA PRO A 87 12.47 -20.48 -1.25
C PRO A 87 13.66 -20.72 -2.19
N VAL A 88 14.84 -20.25 -1.80
CA VAL A 88 16.07 -20.50 -2.53
C VAL A 88 16.95 -21.52 -1.80
N PRO A 89 17.81 -22.27 -2.53
CA PRO A 89 18.76 -23.20 -1.90
C PRO A 89 19.64 -22.50 -0.86
N GLN A 90 19.91 -23.18 0.23
CA GLN A 90 20.67 -22.61 1.35
C GLN A 90 22.11 -22.21 0.95
N ASP A 91 22.74 -22.95 0.04
CA ASP A 91 24.06 -22.65 -0.51
C ASP A 91 24.13 -21.36 -1.34
N TRP A 92 22.97 -20.80 -1.76
CA TRP A 92 22.91 -19.50 -2.43
C TRP A 92 22.83 -18.30 -1.47
N HIS A 93 22.51 -18.54 -0.18
CA HIS A 93 22.22 -17.46 0.77
C HIS A 93 23.40 -16.49 0.95
N ASP A 94 24.64 -16.99 0.99
CA ASP A 94 25.82 -16.14 1.19
C ASP A 94 26.08 -15.27 -0.03
N ASP A 95 26.01 -15.83 -1.23
CA ASP A 95 26.21 -15.11 -2.48
C ASP A 95 25.12 -14.03 -2.66
N ILE A 96 23.86 -14.35 -2.33
CA ILE A 96 22.76 -13.39 -2.37
C ILE A 96 23.03 -12.25 -1.37
N ARG A 97 23.39 -12.57 -0.14
CA ARG A 97 23.69 -11.55 0.88
C ARG A 97 24.87 -10.67 0.49
N GLU A 98 25.89 -11.23 -0.13
CA GLU A 98 27.07 -10.48 -0.58
C GLU A 98 26.72 -9.52 -1.72
N THR A 99 25.95 -10.00 -2.70
CA THR A 99 25.66 -9.25 -3.94
C THR A 99 24.45 -8.32 -3.84
N MET A 100 23.47 -8.60 -2.96
CA MET A 100 22.28 -7.76 -2.80
C MET A 100 22.66 -6.31 -2.46
N LEU A 101 22.07 -5.36 -3.19
CA LEU A 101 22.32 -3.95 -2.95
C LEU A 101 21.61 -3.49 -1.65
N PRO A 102 22.21 -2.54 -0.90
CA PRO A 102 21.53 -1.94 0.24
C PRO A 102 20.31 -1.15 -0.22
N TYR A 103 19.29 -1.09 0.64
CA TYR A 103 18.10 -0.29 0.38
C TYR A 103 18.44 1.19 0.18
N ASP A 104 17.87 1.75 -0.85
CA ASP A 104 17.93 3.17 -1.20
C ASP A 104 16.52 3.62 -1.60
N PRO A 105 15.89 4.58 -0.89
CA PRO A 105 14.54 5.02 -1.17
C PRO A 105 14.31 5.49 -2.61
N GLN A 106 15.35 6.02 -3.27
CA GLN A 106 15.26 6.56 -4.62
C GLN A 106 15.48 5.49 -5.70
N ARG A 107 16.22 4.43 -5.39
CA ARG A 107 16.73 3.46 -6.37
C ARG A 107 16.14 2.06 -6.24
N THR A 108 15.86 1.63 -5.01
CA THR A 108 15.32 0.28 -4.79
C THR A 108 13.93 0.15 -5.41
N PRO A 109 13.72 -0.81 -6.31
CA PRO A 109 12.40 -1.03 -6.88
C PRO A 109 11.36 -1.36 -5.81
N VAL A 110 10.12 -1.04 -6.08
CA VAL A 110 8.97 -1.58 -5.33
C VAL A 110 8.68 -3.00 -5.83
N ASP A 111 8.05 -3.80 -5.00
CA ASP A 111 7.67 -5.15 -5.38
C ASP A 111 6.66 -5.14 -6.54
N ASP A 112 6.85 -6.03 -7.51
CA ASP A 112 5.99 -6.14 -8.70
C ASP A 112 4.53 -6.43 -8.34
N ALA A 113 4.29 -7.13 -7.21
CA ALA A 113 2.95 -7.44 -6.70
C ALA A 113 2.13 -6.18 -6.36
N LEU A 114 2.78 -5.06 -6.03
CA LEU A 114 2.11 -3.78 -5.77
C LEU A 114 1.55 -3.12 -7.04
N GLY A 115 1.98 -3.57 -8.21
CA GLY A 115 1.44 -3.19 -9.50
C GLY A 115 1.98 -1.89 -10.10
N ALA A 116 1.52 -1.60 -11.31
CA ALA A 116 2.08 -0.55 -12.16
C ALA A 116 1.86 0.88 -11.61
N VAL A 117 0.82 1.11 -10.80
CA VAL A 117 0.54 2.46 -10.28
C VAL A 117 1.56 2.85 -9.22
N VAL A 118 1.88 1.94 -8.29
CA VAL A 118 2.94 2.17 -7.31
C VAL A 118 4.30 2.29 -8.01
N ALA A 119 4.58 1.41 -9.00
CA ALA A 119 5.81 1.45 -9.78
C ALA A 119 6.01 2.77 -10.56
N TYR A 120 4.92 3.45 -10.93
CA TYR A 120 4.94 4.80 -11.49
C TYR A 120 5.08 5.86 -10.40
N PHE A 121 4.27 5.78 -9.31
CA PHE A 121 4.14 6.82 -8.31
C PHE A 121 5.41 7.03 -7.49
N TYR A 122 6.13 5.97 -7.09
CA TYR A 122 7.35 6.14 -6.29
C TYR A 122 8.48 6.88 -7.05
N ARG A 123 8.38 7.00 -8.39
CA ARG A 123 9.29 7.77 -9.25
C ARG A 123 8.71 9.12 -9.67
N TYR A 124 7.49 9.43 -9.23
CA TYR A 124 6.86 10.69 -9.57
C TYR A 124 7.66 11.86 -8.96
N PRO A 125 7.82 13.00 -9.67
CA PRO A 125 8.60 14.14 -9.16
C PRO A 125 8.12 14.59 -7.77
N ASN A 126 9.07 14.85 -6.87
CA ASN A 126 8.82 15.29 -5.49
C ASN A 126 8.04 14.28 -4.61
N VAL A 127 7.99 13.03 -4.98
CA VAL A 127 7.54 11.97 -4.08
C VAL A 127 8.63 11.69 -3.05
N HIS A 128 8.24 11.68 -1.79
CA HIS A 128 9.06 11.25 -0.67
C HIS A 128 8.80 9.76 -0.41
N ARG A 129 9.86 8.99 -0.13
CA ARG A 129 9.75 7.58 0.24
C ARG A 129 10.47 7.31 1.54
N SER A 130 9.85 6.57 2.44
CA SER A 130 10.40 6.26 3.76
C SER A 130 11.62 5.33 3.69
N ALA A 131 12.45 5.37 4.73
CA ALA A 131 13.75 4.69 4.76
C ALA A 131 13.69 3.21 5.19
N HIS A 132 12.50 2.65 5.45
CA HIS A 132 12.37 1.25 5.85
C HIS A 132 12.64 0.29 4.67
N PRO A 133 13.60 -0.66 4.79
CA PRO A 133 14.07 -1.47 3.67
C PRO A 133 13.05 -2.47 3.10
N LEU A 134 12.05 -2.87 3.92
CA LEU A 134 11.02 -3.83 3.51
C LEU A 134 9.65 -3.16 3.36
N TYR A 135 9.25 -2.33 4.32
CA TYR A 135 7.87 -1.83 4.47
C TYR A 135 7.71 -0.34 4.16
N SER A 136 8.52 0.20 3.24
CA SER A 136 8.47 1.61 2.90
C SER A 136 7.12 2.06 2.35
N PHE A 137 6.84 3.35 2.52
CA PHE A 137 5.71 4.07 1.93
C PHE A 137 6.23 5.22 1.08
N CYS A 138 5.54 5.52 -0.01
CA CYS A 138 5.78 6.72 -0.78
C CYS A 138 4.61 7.69 -0.64
N ALA A 139 4.91 8.99 -0.57
CA ALA A 139 3.94 10.05 -0.34
C ALA A 139 4.22 11.27 -1.18
N TYR A 140 3.16 11.97 -1.59
CA TYR A 140 3.20 13.25 -2.30
C TYR A 140 2.14 14.18 -1.73
N GLY A 141 2.43 15.46 -1.61
CA GLY A 141 1.51 16.49 -1.15
C GLY A 141 1.95 17.15 0.15
N ARG A 142 1.04 17.90 0.78
CA ARG A 142 1.35 18.81 1.88
C ARG A 142 2.06 18.15 3.07
N ASP A 143 1.58 17.01 3.51
CA ASP A 143 2.12 16.31 4.70
C ASP A 143 3.02 15.12 4.33
N ALA A 144 3.43 15.00 3.05
CA ALA A 144 4.15 13.84 2.53
C ALA A 144 5.42 13.53 3.32
N GLU A 145 6.31 14.51 3.51
CA GLU A 145 7.57 14.36 4.23
C GLU A 145 7.31 13.93 5.69
N LYS A 146 6.40 14.60 6.39
CA LYS A 146 6.02 14.30 7.77
C LYS A 146 5.52 12.87 7.94
N ILE A 147 4.77 12.35 6.97
CA ILE A 147 4.24 10.98 7.04
C ILE A 147 5.36 9.95 6.90
N VAL A 148 6.29 10.15 5.95
CA VAL A 148 7.32 9.14 5.64
C VAL A 148 8.62 9.29 6.42
N GLU A 149 8.88 10.44 7.04
CA GLU A 149 10.09 10.66 7.86
C GLU A 149 10.11 9.73 9.10
N ASN A 150 11.28 9.50 9.65
CA ASN A 150 11.46 8.75 10.90
C ASN A 150 10.69 7.41 10.95
N HIS A 151 10.74 6.67 9.86
CA HIS A 151 10.15 5.31 9.78
C HIS A 151 11.10 4.33 10.48
N PRO A 152 10.72 3.77 11.66
CA PRO A 152 11.60 2.92 12.43
C PRO A 152 11.82 1.57 11.73
N LEU A 153 12.96 0.93 12.01
CA LEU A 153 13.23 -0.44 11.53
C LEU A 153 12.40 -1.46 12.30
N ASP A 154 12.39 -1.37 13.64
CA ASP A 154 11.57 -2.25 14.46
C ASP A 154 10.09 -1.93 14.29
N TYR A 155 9.29 -2.97 14.08
CA TYR A 155 7.83 -2.86 13.96
C TYR A 155 7.37 -1.87 12.88
N GLY A 156 7.92 -2.03 11.67
CA GLY A 156 7.79 -1.09 10.55
C GLY A 156 6.38 -0.76 10.08
N LEU A 157 5.35 -1.49 10.48
CA LEU A 157 3.93 -1.19 10.21
C LEU A 157 3.15 -0.86 11.49
N GLY A 158 3.84 -0.74 12.64
CA GLY A 158 3.26 -0.49 13.96
C GLY A 158 3.04 0.98 14.30
N THR A 159 3.00 1.25 15.61
CA THR A 159 2.56 2.54 16.18
C THR A 159 3.48 3.75 15.93
N GLU A 160 4.68 3.56 15.41
CA GLU A 160 5.59 4.64 15.04
C GLU A 160 5.78 4.73 13.50
N SER A 161 5.06 3.89 12.76
CA SER A 161 5.15 3.81 11.31
C SER A 161 4.35 4.91 10.59
N PRO A 162 4.51 5.05 9.27
CA PRO A 162 3.64 5.88 8.44
C PRO A 162 2.15 5.54 8.57
N LEU A 163 1.79 4.28 8.89
CA LEU A 163 0.38 3.91 9.10
C LEU A 163 -0.22 4.60 10.32
N GLN A 164 0.51 4.68 11.44
CA GLN A 164 0.03 5.41 12.61
C GLN A 164 -0.15 6.90 12.31
N LYS A 165 0.79 7.51 11.58
CA LYS A 165 0.69 8.92 11.21
C LYS A 165 -0.52 9.19 10.30
N LEU A 166 -0.83 8.28 9.38
CA LEU A 166 -2.04 8.34 8.56
C LEU A 166 -3.31 8.19 9.39
N TYR A 167 -3.32 7.24 10.32
CA TYR A 167 -4.42 7.05 11.26
C TYR A 167 -4.68 8.32 12.09
N ASP A 168 -3.62 8.93 12.64
CA ASP A 168 -3.69 10.16 13.43
C ASP A 168 -4.15 11.37 12.60
N ALA A 169 -3.73 11.44 11.34
CA ALA A 169 -4.16 12.46 10.39
C ALA A 169 -5.63 12.30 9.95
N GLY A 170 -6.29 11.20 10.28
CA GLY A 170 -7.66 10.91 9.83
C GLY A 170 -7.74 10.62 8.34
N ALA A 171 -6.73 9.93 7.79
CA ALA A 171 -6.69 9.56 6.39
C ALA A 171 -7.91 8.72 5.97
N LYS A 172 -8.26 8.79 4.69
CA LYS A 172 -9.22 7.89 4.06
C LYS A 172 -8.46 6.77 3.34
N ILE A 173 -9.01 5.56 3.37
CA ILE A 173 -8.55 4.44 2.54
C ILE A 173 -9.33 4.52 1.23
N LEU A 174 -8.59 4.62 0.11
CA LEU A 174 -9.14 4.60 -1.25
C LEU A 174 -8.71 3.31 -1.92
N MET A 175 -9.68 2.42 -2.19
CA MET A 175 -9.46 1.13 -2.84
C MET A 175 -10.11 1.16 -4.22
N LEU A 176 -9.30 1.02 -5.27
CA LEU A 176 -9.77 1.07 -6.65
C LEU A 176 -9.54 -0.28 -7.35
N GLY A 177 -10.57 -1.14 -7.30
CA GLY A 177 -10.52 -2.46 -7.89
C GLY A 177 -9.68 -3.48 -7.12
N THR A 178 -9.57 -3.30 -5.81
CA THR A 178 -8.87 -4.20 -4.88
C THR A 178 -9.77 -4.56 -3.70
N THR A 179 -9.38 -5.58 -2.95
CA THR A 179 -10.04 -6.04 -1.72
C THR A 179 -9.15 -5.80 -0.51
N PHE A 180 -9.64 -6.12 0.69
CA PHE A 180 -8.85 -5.97 1.92
C PHE A 180 -7.57 -6.82 1.94
N GLU A 181 -7.42 -7.83 1.09
CA GLU A 181 -6.14 -8.54 0.91
C GLU A 181 -4.97 -7.61 0.60
N THR A 182 -5.26 -6.44 -0.01
CA THR A 182 -4.23 -5.42 -0.29
C THR A 182 -4.26 -4.26 0.70
N ASN A 183 -5.16 -4.27 1.70
CA ASN A 183 -5.33 -3.15 2.63
C ASN A 183 -4.23 -3.14 3.70
N THR A 184 -3.10 -2.56 3.39
CA THR A 184 -1.95 -2.44 4.30
C THR A 184 -2.29 -1.76 5.63
N SER A 185 -3.37 -0.96 5.69
CA SER A 185 -3.79 -0.29 6.93
C SER A 185 -4.20 -1.28 8.02
N LEU A 186 -4.63 -2.50 7.67
CA LEU A 186 -4.99 -3.54 8.63
C LEU A 186 -3.78 -4.03 9.44
N HIS A 187 -2.58 -3.99 8.85
CA HIS A 187 -1.37 -4.36 9.58
C HIS A 187 -1.16 -3.51 10.85
N LEU A 188 -1.59 -2.23 10.84
CA LEU A 188 -1.52 -1.43 12.07
C LEU A 188 -2.35 -2.04 13.21
N ALA A 189 -3.49 -2.66 12.90
CA ALA A 189 -4.34 -3.31 13.90
C ALA A 189 -3.72 -4.61 14.45
N GLU A 190 -2.92 -5.32 13.64
CA GLU A 190 -2.28 -6.57 14.03
C GLU A 190 -1.26 -6.41 15.17
N TYR A 191 -0.64 -5.22 15.30
CA TYR A 191 0.27 -4.92 16.43
C TYR A 191 -0.46 -4.78 17.78
N PHE A 192 -1.78 -4.76 17.78
CA PHE A 192 -2.60 -4.82 19.00
C PHE A 192 -3.18 -6.22 19.27
N ALA A 193 -2.91 -7.17 18.38
CA ALA A 193 -3.22 -8.59 18.58
C ALA A 193 -2.07 -9.29 19.34
N ASN A 194 -2.36 -10.43 19.95
CA ASN A 194 -1.34 -11.25 20.60
C ASN A 194 -0.56 -12.08 19.58
N ARG A 195 0.31 -11.42 18.80
CA ARG A 195 1.15 -12.06 17.80
C ARG A 195 2.57 -12.25 18.32
N PRO A 196 3.26 -13.34 17.99
CA PRO A 196 4.66 -13.52 18.36
C PRO A 196 5.56 -12.53 17.64
N ASP A 197 6.61 -12.10 18.32
CA ASP A 197 7.70 -11.36 17.71
C ASP A 197 8.53 -12.28 16.82
N ILE A 198 8.93 -11.74 15.66
CA ILE A 198 9.90 -12.36 14.75
C ILE A 198 11.08 -11.42 14.52
N GLU A 199 12.19 -11.98 14.06
CA GLU A 199 13.34 -11.21 13.60
C GLU A 199 13.39 -11.24 12.08
N GLU A 200 13.47 -10.06 11.48
CA GLU A 200 13.73 -9.86 10.06
C GLU A 200 15.10 -9.23 9.86
N SER A 201 15.62 -9.25 8.65
CA SER A 201 16.84 -8.51 8.32
C SER A 201 16.91 -8.12 6.85
N ALA A 202 17.54 -6.97 6.59
CA ALA A 202 17.73 -6.44 5.25
C ALA A 202 19.03 -5.62 5.17
N PRO A 203 19.59 -5.42 3.97
CA PRO A 203 20.77 -4.60 3.80
C PRO A 203 20.39 -3.12 3.70
N VAL A 204 21.04 -2.29 4.48
CA VAL A 204 20.88 -0.84 4.49
C VAL A 204 22.25 -0.15 4.36
N LEU A 205 22.23 1.17 4.10
CA LEU A 205 23.41 2.01 4.15
C LEU A 205 23.57 2.61 5.55
N VAL A 206 24.66 2.28 6.22
CA VAL A 206 25.10 2.91 7.47
C VAL A 206 26.44 3.57 7.21
N ASP A 207 26.53 4.89 7.39
CA ASP A 207 27.74 5.67 7.08
C ASP A 207 28.31 5.40 5.67
N GLY A 208 27.42 5.26 4.68
CA GLY A 208 27.77 5.01 3.28
C GLY A 208 28.25 3.59 2.97
N LYS A 209 28.20 2.66 3.93
CA LYS A 209 28.58 1.26 3.77
C LYS A 209 27.37 0.35 3.90
N LYS A 210 27.33 -0.69 3.04
CA LYS A 210 26.31 -1.73 3.17
C LYS A 210 26.51 -2.49 4.49
N GLN A 211 25.42 -2.59 5.26
CA GLN A 211 25.35 -3.43 6.46
C GLN A 211 24.01 -4.19 6.44
N TRP A 212 24.06 -5.46 6.83
CA TRP A 212 22.87 -6.22 7.16
C TRP A 212 22.45 -5.87 8.59
N VAL A 213 21.24 -5.35 8.73
CA VAL A 213 20.67 -5.02 10.04
C VAL A 213 19.50 -5.95 10.32
N SER A 214 19.45 -6.46 11.56
CA SER A 214 18.30 -7.18 12.08
C SER A 214 17.37 -6.20 12.80
N PHE A 215 16.10 -6.46 12.69
CA PHE A 215 15.05 -5.69 13.37
C PHE A 215 13.87 -6.60 13.72
N LYS A 216 13.06 -6.15 14.66
CA LYS A 216 11.90 -6.89 15.15
C LYS A 216 10.66 -6.56 14.36
N ASN A 217 9.81 -7.55 14.22
CA ASN A 217 8.45 -7.37 13.72
C ASN A 217 7.51 -8.32 14.44
N VAL A 218 6.19 -8.13 14.32
CA VAL A 218 5.24 -9.18 14.64
C VAL A 218 5.08 -10.10 13.43
N ASP A 219 4.75 -11.37 13.68
CA ASP A 219 4.47 -12.31 12.61
C ASP A 219 3.16 -11.92 11.91
N LEU A 220 3.28 -11.40 10.69
CA LEU A 220 2.14 -10.94 9.87
C LEU A 220 1.49 -12.08 9.06
N ASP A 221 2.10 -13.27 9.03
CA ASP A 221 1.65 -14.40 8.22
C ASP A 221 0.70 -15.35 8.99
N ILE A 222 0.45 -15.10 10.28
CA ILE A 222 -0.34 -16.03 11.14
C ILE A 222 -1.81 -16.10 10.75
N PHE A 223 -2.41 -15.02 10.28
CA PHE A 223 -3.82 -14.98 9.91
C PHE A 223 -4.02 -14.39 8.51
N ASP A 224 -4.64 -15.16 7.66
CA ASP A 224 -5.10 -14.74 6.33
C ASP A 224 -6.61 -14.47 6.39
N ASP A 225 -7.02 -13.45 7.17
CA ASP A 225 -8.43 -13.18 7.46
C ASP A 225 -8.90 -11.78 7.05
N PHE A 226 -8.11 -11.07 6.25
CA PHE A 226 -8.46 -9.71 5.80
C PHE A 226 -9.79 -9.64 5.03
N LEU A 227 -10.16 -10.69 4.30
CA LEU A 227 -11.46 -10.76 3.64
C LEU A 227 -12.61 -10.96 4.63
N ASP A 228 -12.41 -11.70 5.72
CA ASP A 228 -13.41 -11.83 6.78
C ASP A 228 -13.59 -10.49 7.48
N VAL A 229 -12.49 -9.76 7.78
CA VAL A 229 -12.53 -8.40 8.32
C VAL A 229 -13.30 -7.48 7.38
N GLN A 230 -13.04 -7.55 6.07
CA GLN A 230 -13.78 -6.76 5.06
C GLN A 230 -15.28 -7.01 5.15
N LYS A 231 -15.67 -8.26 5.15
CA LYS A 231 -17.09 -8.66 5.16
C LYS A 231 -17.82 -8.11 6.38
N GLU A 232 -17.24 -8.28 7.57
CA GLU A 232 -17.86 -7.81 8.81
C GLU A 232 -17.81 -6.28 8.94
N PHE A 233 -16.70 -5.64 8.53
CA PHE A 233 -16.57 -4.19 8.49
C PHE A 233 -17.63 -3.57 7.57
N PHE A 234 -17.80 -4.10 6.35
CA PHE A 234 -18.77 -3.60 5.39
C PHE A 234 -20.22 -3.76 5.86
N GLN A 235 -20.54 -4.82 6.61
CA GLN A 235 -21.85 -4.97 7.24
C GLN A 235 -22.09 -3.90 8.33
N LYS A 236 -21.08 -3.66 9.18
CA LYS A 236 -21.21 -2.74 10.31
C LYS A 236 -21.22 -1.27 9.88
N TYR A 237 -20.43 -0.91 8.86
CA TYR A 237 -20.22 0.48 8.41
C TYR A 237 -20.82 0.78 7.03
N ALA A 238 -21.84 0.01 6.59
CA ALA A 238 -22.43 0.11 5.26
C ALA A 238 -22.78 1.54 4.84
N ASP A 239 -23.37 2.34 5.74
CA ASP A 239 -23.79 3.72 5.46
C ASP A 239 -22.61 4.73 5.34
N GLN A 240 -21.44 4.35 5.83
CA GLN A 240 -20.25 5.22 5.87
C GLN A 240 -19.26 4.90 4.76
N ILE A 241 -19.38 3.73 4.14
CA ILE A 241 -18.55 3.29 3.03
C ILE A 241 -19.13 3.85 1.74
N LYS A 242 -18.33 4.61 0.99
CA LYS A 242 -18.67 4.99 -0.37
C LYS A 242 -18.23 3.89 -1.31
N GLN A 243 -19.13 3.46 -2.19
CA GLN A 243 -18.88 2.38 -3.14
C GLN A 243 -19.30 2.81 -4.55
N CYS A 244 -18.50 2.42 -5.53
CA CYS A 244 -18.80 2.59 -6.96
C CYS A 244 -18.33 1.35 -7.72
N SER A 245 -19.06 0.96 -8.77
CA SER A 245 -18.64 -0.12 -9.65
C SER A 245 -17.61 0.35 -10.66
N LEU A 246 -16.65 -0.51 -10.95
CA LEU A 246 -15.68 -0.41 -12.03
C LEU A 246 -16.00 -1.43 -13.12
N PRO A 247 -15.46 -1.29 -14.32
CA PRO A 247 -15.67 -2.27 -15.41
C PRO A 247 -15.37 -3.73 -15.01
N ASN A 248 -14.34 -3.95 -14.17
CA ASN A 248 -13.93 -5.27 -13.73
C ASN A 248 -13.67 -5.30 -12.20
N GLY A 249 -14.56 -4.74 -11.39
CA GLY A 249 -14.43 -4.74 -9.93
C GLY A 249 -15.20 -3.63 -9.27
N GLU A 250 -14.85 -3.35 -8.03
CA GLU A 250 -15.48 -2.33 -7.21
C GLU A 250 -14.44 -1.34 -6.69
N ALA A 251 -14.88 -0.13 -6.41
CA ALA A 251 -14.09 0.91 -5.77
C ALA A 251 -14.74 1.33 -4.46
N TYR A 252 -13.92 1.58 -3.44
CA TYR A 252 -14.37 1.94 -2.09
C TYR A 252 -13.58 3.11 -1.54
N CYS A 253 -14.22 3.95 -0.75
CA CYS A 253 -13.58 4.97 0.06
C CYS A 253 -14.23 5.02 1.45
N PHE A 254 -13.41 4.99 2.50
CA PHE A 254 -13.88 4.98 3.88
C PHE A 254 -12.79 5.48 4.84
N SER A 255 -13.18 5.76 6.09
CA SER A 255 -12.28 6.22 7.15
C SER A 255 -11.26 5.14 7.52
N MET A 256 -9.97 5.50 7.54
CA MET A 256 -8.92 4.61 8.04
C MET A 256 -9.07 4.34 9.54
N ARG A 257 -9.49 5.34 10.33
CA ARG A 257 -9.71 5.16 11.77
C ARG A 257 -10.77 4.11 12.05
N ASP A 258 -11.91 4.23 11.41
CA ASP A 258 -13.02 3.28 11.62
C ASP A 258 -12.60 1.86 11.21
N CYS A 259 -11.86 1.72 10.10
CA CYS A 259 -11.37 0.43 9.62
C CYS A 259 -10.35 -0.19 10.60
N VAL A 260 -9.36 0.57 11.03
CA VAL A 260 -8.31 0.08 11.94
C VAL A 260 -8.88 -0.21 13.33
N ASP A 261 -9.77 0.65 13.87
CA ASP A 261 -10.39 0.41 15.17
C ASP A 261 -11.32 -0.80 15.15
N PHE A 262 -12.04 -1.00 14.05
CA PHE A 262 -12.80 -2.24 13.86
C PHE A 262 -11.89 -3.46 13.86
N ALA A 263 -10.80 -3.43 13.08
CA ALA A 263 -9.86 -4.56 12.99
C ALA A 263 -9.17 -4.83 14.34
N LYS A 264 -8.80 -3.81 15.11
CA LYS A 264 -8.28 -3.99 16.49
C LYS A 264 -9.26 -4.77 17.37
N ALA A 265 -10.54 -4.37 17.36
CA ALA A 265 -11.56 -5.07 18.12
C ALA A 265 -11.79 -6.50 17.63
N TYR A 266 -11.75 -6.72 16.32
CA TYR A 266 -11.88 -8.04 15.70
C TYR A 266 -10.76 -8.99 16.13
N TYR A 267 -9.50 -8.54 16.08
CA TYR A 267 -8.34 -9.35 16.46
C TYR A 267 -8.27 -9.62 17.98
N GLN A 268 -8.72 -8.70 18.81
CA GLN A 268 -8.79 -8.92 20.28
C GLN A 268 -9.78 -10.01 20.69
N VAL A 269 -10.81 -10.25 19.89
CA VAL A 269 -11.79 -11.34 20.15
C VAL A 269 -11.30 -12.69 19.63
N LYS A 270 -10.51 -12.68 18.56
CA LYS A 270 -9.99 -13.93 17.94
C LYS A 270 -8.69 -14.43 18.59
N GLY A 271 -7.91 -13.57 19.21
CA GLY A 271 -6.60 -13.90 19.82
C GLY A 271 -6.73 -14.28 21.26
#